data_ee2264a9cbbd462363e026dddd54d9f5
#
_entry.id   ee2264a9cbbd462363e026dddd54d9f5
#
_cell.length_a   1.000
_cell.length_b   1.000
_cell.length_c   1.000
_cell.angle_alpha   90.00
_cell.angle_beta   90.00
_cell.angle_gamma   90.00
#
_symmetry.space_group_name_H-M   'P 1'
#
loop_
_entity.id
_entity.type
_entity.pdbx_description
1 polymer ?
#
loop_
_entity_poly.entity_id
_entity_poly.type
_entity_poly.pdbx_seq_one_letter_code
_entity_poly.pdbx_strand_id
1 'polypeptide(L)'
;MKDSPASHLRGKKAMGTEILTQPTTGCQLTIDGPRLMRSMADIGAIGALPDGGVRRLAFSPEDIQARQIVREWMMAAGMTVRTDAAGNLIGRYPGRFPHSPALATGSHLDTVPKAGIYDGTYGVLAGLEVVRTLHDQGLQLDHPFEVIVFADEERTMVGSKAMTGQASLTPADYDHPHYDAIQPSVNRIGGCWDQLPAAQRQKGSLAAFVELHVEQGPVLETAGNPVGLVTGIVGQRRYLITVEGQASHAGTTPMGMRQDALVAAAQIVLAVNELGCAQDDLLTGDQVATVGAMKLSPNVANTIPGQVELTVDLRDLSNACLDRMVTALESRMGAISAQTQTRIQIKPQLRNEPVPVSSHIYNTIAQACQTLQLPACPLPSRASHDAQIIAHITDMGMIFIPSQAGISHAETEYTAPEYCIQGANVLLHTLLQLDQHYRCAVDEYSKDGTTAAKMSPI
;
A
#
# COMPACT_ATOMS: atom_id res chain seq x y z
N MET A 1 56.79 59.06 -35.02
CA MET A 1 55.94 60.27 -35.08
C MET A 1 54.50 59.82 -34.66
N LYS A 2 54.13 60.46 -33.53
CA LYS A 2 52.77 60.75 -33.09
C LYS A 2 51.87 59.50 -32.74
N ASP A 3 51.64 59.25 -31.54
CA ASP A 3 50.96 59.90 -30.40
C ASP A 3 49.65 59.13 -30.09
N SER A 4 49.66 58.70 -28.87
CA SER A 4 48.53 58.17 -28.05
C SER A 4 47.35 59.18 -27.94
N PRO A 5 46.13 58.87 -27.54
CA PRO A 5 45.96 58.71 -26.08
C PRO A 5 44.95 57.67 -25.64
N ALA A 6 45.15 57.29 -24.39
CA ALA A 6 44.25 56.48 -23.55
C ALA A 6 42.94 57.19 -23.25
N SER A 7 41.86 56.37 -23.07
CA SER A 7 40.72 56.78 -22.28
C SER A 7 40.18 55.60 -21.41
N HIS A 8 40.13 55.91 -20.13
CA HIS A 8 39.51 55.09 -19.07
C HIS A 8 38.07 54.66 -19.35
N LEU A 9 37.76 53.38 -19.14
CA LEU A 9 36.44 52.98 -18.76
C LEU A 9 36.53 51.99 -17.62
N ARG A 10 35.87 52.37 -16.55
CA ARG A 10 35.79 51.73 -15.22
C ARG A 10 35.15 50.35 -15.31
N GLY A 11 35.66 49.42 -14.52
CA GLY A 11 35.16 48.08 -14.31
C GLY A 11 33.73 48.03 -13.80
N LYS A 12 32.94 47.18 -14.41
CA LYS A 12 31.77 46.57 -13.78
C LYS A 12 32.20 45.20 -13.27
N LYS A 13 32.22 45.06 -11.94
CA LYS A 13 32.31 43.77 -11.29
C LYS A 13 31.13 42.91 -11.75
N ALA A 14 31.40 41.85 -12.49
CA ALA A 14 30.46 40.76 -12.70
C ALA A 14 30.30 40.05 -11.35
N MET A 15 29.07 40.04 -10.82
CA MET A 15 28.70 39.17 -9.72
C MET A 15 28.82 37.73 -10.23
N GLY A 16 29.78 37.01 -9.67
CA GLY A 16 29.96 35.61 -9.94
C GLY A 16 28.74 34.83 -9.45
N THR A 17 28.09 34.14 -10.36
CA THR A 17 27.19 33.04 -10.07
C THR A 17 28.07 31.94 -9.48
N GLU A 18 28.03 31.74 -8.18
CA GLU A 18 28.54 30.52 -7.56
C GLU A 18 27.75 29.34 -8.12
N ILE A 19 28.33 28.71 -9.12
CA ILE A 19 27.93 27.34 -9.51
C ILE A 19 28.38 26.48 -8.32
N LEU A 20 27.39 26.02 -7.54
CA LEU A 20 27.60 24.97 -6.54
C LEU A 20 28.18 23.75 -7.28
N THR A 21 29.51 23.65 -7.22
CA THR A 21 30.24 22.45 -7.65
C THR A 21 29.71 21.27 -6.86
N GLN A 22 29.19 20.26 -7.57
CA GLN A 22 28.93 18.95 -6.99
C GLN A 22 30.17 18.47 -6.26
N PRO A 23 30.06 17.89 -5.06
CA PRO A 23 31.18 17.29 -4.38
C PRO A 23 31.74 16.14 -5.19
N THR A 24 32.93 16.27 -5.69
CA THR A 24 33.70 15.21 -6.31
C THR A 24 34.03 14.15 -5.26
N THR A 25 33.73 12.89 -5.55
CA THR A 25 34.04 11.70 -4.74
C THR A 25 33.51 11.74 -3.30
N GLY A 26 32.23 11.98 -3.12
CA GLY A 26 31.54 11.94 -1.83
C GLY A 26 30.90 10.58 -1.59
N CYS A 27 30.99 10.07 -0.38
CA CYS A 27 30.25 8.93 0.12
C CYS A 27 28.75 9.13 -0.21
N GLN A 28 28.16 8.16 -0.91
CA GLN A 28 26.74 8.18 -1.26
C GLN A 28 25.91 8.21 0.03
N LEU A 29 24.93 9.11 0.11
CA LEU A 29 24.07 9.22 1.30
C LEU A 29 23.34 7.89 1.53
N THR A 30 23.49 7.34 2.72
CA THR A 30 22.85 6.07 3.13
C THR A 30 22.21 6.22 4.50
N ILE A 31 21.17 5.42 4.74
CA ILE A 31 20.49 5.36 6.04
C ILE A 31 21.37 4.68 7.10
N ASP A 32 21.08 4.89 8.38
CA ASP A 32 21.66 4.10 9.48
C ASP A 32 20.92 2.77 9.61
N GLY A 33 21.43 1.75 8.90
CA GLY A 33 20.82 0.42 8.89
C GLY A 33 20.69 -0.21 10.29
N PRO A 34 21.73 -0.22 11.14
CA PRO A 34 21.63 -0.66 12.51
C PRO A 34 20.54 0.05 13.34
N ARG A 35 20.32 1.36 13.14
CA ARG A 35 19.27 2.12 13.82
C ARG A 35 17.88 1.70 13.33
N LEU A 36 17.71 1.54 12.02
CA LEU A 36 16.46 1.00 11.45
C LEU A 36 16.12 -0.36 12.07
N MET A 37 17.08 -1.29 12.09
CA MET A 37 16.83 -2.64 12.61
C MET A 37 16.56 -2.65 14.12
N ARG A 38 17.18 -1.76 14.92
CA ARG A 38 16.81 -1.56 16.32
C ARG A 38 15.39 -1.05 16.47
N SER A 39 14.99 -0.05 15.66
CA SER A 39 13.62 0.48 15.68
C SER A 39 12.60 -0.60 15.31
N MET A 40 12.92 -1.48 14.34
CA MET A 40 12.09 -2.65 13.99
C MET A 40 11.93 -3.61 15.17
N ALA A 41 13.02 -3.92 15.88
CA ALA A 41 12.99 -4.81 17.04
C ALA A 41 12.18 -4.19 18.20
N ASP A 42 12.35 -2.89 18.48
CA ASP A 42 11.66 -2.18 19.56
C ASP A 42 10.14 -2.15 19.33
N ILE A 43 9.70 -1.82 18.11
CA ILE A 43 8.26 -1.84 17.78
C ILE A 43 7.74 -3.28 17.68
N GLY A 44 8.55 -4.22 17.18
CA GLY A 44 8.22 -5.65 17.12
C GLY A 44 8.02 -6.29 18.49
N ALA A 45 8.59 -5.74 19.56
CA ALA A 45 8.37 -6.20 20.93
C ALA A 45 6.98 -5.83 21.50
N ILE A 46 6.30 -4.83 20.88
CA ILE A 46 4.98 -4.37 21.34
C ILE A 46 3.91 -5.28 20.73
N GLY A 47 3.23 -6.04 21.58
CA GLY A 47 2.25 -7.05 21.19
C GLY A 47 2.89 -8.40 20.84
N ALA A 48 4.16 -8.64 21.20
CA ALA A 48 4.82 -9.92 20.99
C ALA A 48 4.06 -11.06 21.67
N LEU A 49 3.87 -12.17 20.95
CA LEU A 49 3.16 -13.36 21.44
C LEU A 49 4.14 -14.38 22.02
N PRO A 50 3.73 -15.17 23.04
CA PRO A 50 4.59 -16.17 23.67
C PRO A 50 5.10 -17.27 22.71
N ASP A 51 4.31 -17.58 21.67
CA ASP A 51 4.58 -18.59 20.66
C ASP A 51 5.22 -18.03 19.39
N GLY A 52 5.61 -16.77 19.44
CA GLY A 52 6.21 -16.03 18.34
C GLY A 52 5.20 -15.15 17.60
N GLY A 53 5.75 -14.18 16.82
CA GLY A 53 4.95 -13.21 16.11
C GLY A 53 4.45 -12.04 16.96
N VAL A 54 3.61 -11.22 16.36
CA VAL A 54 3.07 -9.98 16.94
C VAL A 54 1.54 -9.93 16.77
N ARG A 55 0.87 -9.44 17.80
CA ARG A 55 -0.56 -9.08 17.74
C ARG A 55 -0.72 -7.64 18.22
N ARG A 56 -0.81 -6.73 17.28
CA ARG A 56 -1.01 -5.30 17.49
C ARG A 56 -2.20 -4.83 16.65
N LEU A 57 -3.39 -5.32 17.04
CA LEU A 57 -4.62 -4.97 16.31
C LEU A 57 -4.85 -3.46 16.32
N ALA A 58 -5.37 -2.94 15.23
CA ALA A 58 -5.75 -1.54 15.14
C ALA A 58 -6.57 -1.10 16.35
N PHE A 59 -6.26 0.09 16.87
CA PHE A 59 -6.91 0.69 18.04
C PHE A 59 -6.69 -0.03 19.38
N SER A 60 -5.91 -1.10 19.42
CA SER A 60 -5.59 -1.81 20.66
C SER A 60 -4.63 -1.00 21.55
N PRO A 61 -4.47 -1.36 22.84
CA PRO A 61 -3.44 -0.76 23.70
C PRO A 61 -2.04 -0.83 23.09
N GLU A 62 -1.72 -1.94 22.40
CA GLU A 62 -0.44 -2.16 21.73
C GLU A 62 -0.26 -1.20 20.54
N ASP A 63 -1.30 -0.97 19.73
CA ASP A 63 -1.25 0.01 18.63
C ASP A 63 -1.06 1.44 19.19
N ILE A 64 -1.78 1.80 20.24
CA ILE A 64 -1.61 3.09 20.93
C ILE A 64 -0.18 3.27 21.43
N GLN A 65 0.39 2.25 22.04
CA GLN A 65 1.77 2.28 22.55
C GLN A 65 2.78 2.45 21.40
N ALA A 66 2.65 1.68 20.32
CA ALA A 66 3.53 1.77 19.16
C ALA A 66 3.44 3.16 18.51
N ARG A 67 2.23 3.70 18.31
CA ARG A 67 1.98 5.04 17.79
C ARG A 67 2.61 6.12 18.66
N GLN A 68 2.55 5.98 19.98
CA GLN A 68 3.16 6.93 20.90
C GLN A 68 4.70 6.95 20.77
N ILE A 69 5.34 5.80 20.70
CA ILE A 69 6.78 5.68 20.52
C ILE A 69 7.22 6.26 19.17
N VAL A 70 6.52 5.93 18.09
CA VAL A 70 6.81 6.48 16.76
C VAL A 70 6.62 8.00 16.74
N ARG A 71 5.60 8.54 17.41
CA ARG A 71 5.39 9.98 17.59
C ARG A 71 6.61 10.64 18.25
N GLU A 72 7.10 10.05 19.34
CA GLU A 72 8.28 10.57 20.06
C GLU A 72 9.53 10.54 19.18
N TRP A 73 9.72 9.48 18.43
CA TRP A 73 10.83 9.35 17.49
C TRP A 73 10.75 10.35 16.32
N MET A 74 9.55 10.60 15.79
CA MET A 74 9.33 11.63 14.77
C MET A 74 9.68 13.02 15.31
N MET A 75 9.23 13.36 16.53
CA MET A 75 9.55 14.64 17.16
C MET A 75 11.08 14.78 17.41
N ALA A 76 11.73 13.71 17.86
CA ALA A 76 13.19 13.70 18.06
C ALA A 76 13.98 13.85 16.75
N ALA A 77 13.39 13.44 15.61
CA ALA A 77 13.94 13.66 14.26
C ALA A 77 13.61 15.06 13.68
N GLY A 78 13.10 15.99 14.49
CA GLY A 78 12.81 17.35 14.06
C GLY A 78 11.50 17.53 13.28
N MET A 79 10.60 16.54 13.33
CA MET A 79 9.29 16.63 12.67
C MET A 79 8.25 17.33 13.57
N THR A 80 7.36 18.08 12.97
CA THR A 80 6.10 18.48 13.59
C THR A 80 5.09 17.34 13.44
N VAL A 81 4.49 16.87 14.54
CA VAL A 81 3.63 15.69 14.53
C VAL A 81 2.21 16.05 14.94
N ARG A 82 1.24 15.58 14.16
CA ARG A 82 -0.21 15.72 14.43
C ARG A 82 -0.93 14.40 14.24
N THR A 83 -2.10 14.28 14.85
CA THR A 83 -3.08 13.24 14.52
C THR A 83 -4.24 13.92 13.79
N ASP A 84 -4.71 13.34 12.68
CA ASP A 84 -5.89 13.84 11.99
C ASP A 84 -7.19 13.25 12.55
N ALA A 85 -8.34 13.67 12.00
CA ALA A 85 -9.64 13.22 12.50
C ALA A 85 -9.90 11.72 12.32
N ALA A 86 -9.21 11.05 11.40
CA ALA A 86 -9.30 9.59 11.22
C ALA A 86 -8.35 8.81 12.15
N GLY A 87 -7.50 9.50 12.89
CA GLY A 87 -6.49 8.88 13.75
C GLY A 87 -5.17 8.61 13.03
N ASN A 88 -4.97 9.07 11.79
CA ASN A 88 -3.67 8.96 11.13
C ASN A 88 -2.64 9.81 11.89
N LEU A 89 -1.48 9.22 12.20
CA LEU A 89 -0.36 9.95 12.78
C LEU A 89 0.51 10.48 11.65
N ILE A 90 0.70 11.78 11.57
CA ILE A 90 1.40 12.45 10.47
C ILE A 90 2.55 13.26 11.05
N GLY A 91 3.77 12.82 10.77
CA GLY A 91 4.99 13.59 10.99
C GLY A 91 5.34 14.40 9.74
N ARG A 92 5.67 15.69 9.90
CA ARG A 92 6.08 16.57 8.81
C ARG A 92 7.46 17.15 9.11
N TYR A 93 8.44 16.79 8.31
CA TYR A 93 9.77 17.37 8.29
C TYR A 93 9.76 18.62 7.41
N PRO A 94 10.35 19.75 7.85
CA PRO A 94 10.26 21.00 7.10
C PRO A 94 11.04 20.94 5.80
N GLY A 95 10.47 21.48 4.72
CA GLY A 95 11.15 21.76 3.46
C GLY A 95 11.59 23.23 3.39
N ARG A 96 12.46 23.56 2.43
CA ARG A 96 12.86 24.94 2.14
C ARG A 96 11.67 25.80 1.72
N PHE A 97 10.69 25.19 1.04
CA PHE A 97 9.44 25.82 0.64
C PHE A 97 8.28 25.22 1.44
N PRO A 98 7.98 25.74 2.64
CA PRO A 98 7.06 25.07 3.59
C PRO A 98 5.62 24.98 3.10
N HIS A 99 5.23 25.80 2.10
CA HIS A 99 3.88 25.82 1.52
C HIS A 99 3.75 24.97 0.26
N SER A 100 4.82 24.40 -0.26
CA SER A 100 4.78 23.47 -1.37
C SER A 100 4.05 22.17 -0.98
N PRO A 101 3.43 21.48 -1.95
CA PRO A 101 2.92 20.13 -1.73
C PRO A 101 4.00 19.24 -1.13
N ALA A 102 3.66 18.43 -0.14
CA ALA A 102 4.64 17.57 0.51
C ALA A 102 4.95 16.33 -0.34
N LEU A 103 6.21 15.88 -0.33
CA LEU A 103 6.52 14.50 -0.64
C LEU A 103 6.10 13.65 0.57
N ALA A 104 5.57 12.46 0.34
CA ALA A 104 5.10 11.62 1.43
C ALA A 104 5.50 10.16 1.26
N THR A 105 5.70 9.50 2.38
CA THR A 105 5.78 8.05 2.52
C THR A 105 4.96 7.62 3.73
N GLY A 106 4.69 6.35 3.86
CA GLY A 106 3.97 5.83 5.01
C GLY A 106 3.46 4.43 4.76
N SER A 107 2.89 3.85 5.77
CA SER A 107 2.17 2.59 5.84
C SER A 107 1.45 2.52 7.19
N HIS A 108 1.28 1.33 7.77
CA HIS A 108 0.56 1.11 9.02
C HIS A 108 1.44 0.49 10.11
N LEU A 109 0.96 0.50 11.35
CA LEU A 109 1.57 -0.17 12.49
C LEU A 109 0.70 -1.31 13.02
N ASP A 110 -0.60 -1.27 12.74
CA ASP A 110 -1.52 -2.34 13.11
C ASP A 110 -1.19 -3.64 12.36
N THR A 111 -1.61 -4.75 12.93
CA THR A 111 -1.34 -6.09 12.39
C THR A 111 -2.61 -6.93 12.36
N VAL A 112 -2.62 -7.97 11.54
CA VAL A 112 -3.56 -9.09 11.68
C VAL A 112 -3.39 -9.79 13.05
N PRO A 113 -4.34 -10.66 13.49
CA PRO A 113 -4.29 -11.29 14.81
C PRO A 113 -3.03 -12.11 15.10
N LYS A 114 -2.28 -12.54 14.07
CA LYS A 114 -1.04 -13.29 14.18
C LYS A 114 -0.14 -12.94 13.00
N ALA A 115 0.79 -12.02 13.24
CA ALA A 115 1.66 -11.42 12.22
C ALA A 115 3.14 -11.54 12.58
N GLY A 116 4.01 -11.17 11.66
CA GLY A 116 5.41 -10.87 11.94
C GLY A 116 5.62 -9.43 12.41
N ILE A 117 6.85 -8.95 12.25
CA ILE A 117 7.23 -7.59 12.67
C ILE A 117 7.42 -6.62 11.50
N TYR A 118 7.24 -7.10 10.24
CA TYR A 118 7.65 -6.36 9.05
C TYR A 118 6.48 -5.69 8.35
N ASP A 119 5.38 -6.39 8.20
CA ASP A 119 4.17 -5.94 7.48
C ASP A 119 3.72 -4.56 7.96
N GLY A 120 3.61 -3.59 7.04
CA GLY A 120 3.32 -2.18 7.29
C GLY A 120 4.36 -1.45 8.14
N THR A 121 4.72 -2.02 9.29
CA THR A 121 5.66 -1.43 10.26
C THR A 121 6.99 -1.06 9.62
N TYR A 122 7.51 -1.89 8.72
CA TYR A 122 8.75 -1.62 8.01
C TYR A 122 8.68 -0.32 7.18
N GLY A 123 7.60 -0.11 6.42
CA GLY A 123 7.43 1.11 5.60
C GLY A 123 7.42 2.39 6.43
N VAL A 124 6.73 2.37 7.57
CA VAL A 124 6.71 3.49 8.51
C VAL A 124 8.11 3.79 9.06
N LEU A 125 8.81 2.76 9.54
CA LEU A 125 10.11 2.94 10.20
C LEU A 125 11.22 3.27 9.20
N ALA A 126 11.16 2.75 7.98
CA ALA A 126 12.06 3.15 6.90
C ALA A 126 11.86 4.62 6.50
N GLY A 127 10.61 5.08 6.39
CA GLY A 127 10.30 6.50 6.15
C GLY A 127 10.83 7.41 7.25
N LEU A 128 10.66 7.01 8.52
CA LEU A 128 11.23 7.73 9.65
C LEU A 128 12.77 7.72 9.62
N GLU A 129 13.39 6.61 9.22
CA GLU A 129 14.84 6.51 9.12
C GLU A 129 15.40 7.41 8.01
N VAL A 130 14.68 7.58 6.90
CA VAL A 130 15.02 8.60 5.88
C VAL A 130 15.04 9.99 6.51
N VAL A 131 14.01 10.36 7.30
CA VAL A 131 13.96 11.66 7.98
C VAL A 131 15.16 11.83 8.94
N ARG A 132 15.43 10.82 9.77
CA ARG A 132 16.58 10.83 10.70
C ARG A 132 17.90 11.04 9.97
N THR A 133 18.07 10.39 8.81
CA THR A 133 19.26 10.53 7.99
C THR A 133 19.39 11.96 7.46
N LEU A 134 18.30 12.56 6.95
CA LEU A 134 18.32 13.96 6.53
C LEU A 134 18.62 14.91 7.69
N HIS A 135 18.02 14.68 8.85
CA HIS A 135 18.20 15.49 10.05
C HIS A 135 19.65 15.44 10.56
N ASP A 136 20.23 14.25 10.67
CA ASP A 136 21.61 14.03 11.13
C ASP A 136 22.65 14.69 10.22
N GLN A 137 22.35 14.76 8.92
CA GLN A 137 23.20 15.41 7.92
C GLN A 137 22.93 16.90 7.75
N GLY A 138 21.94 17.45 8.48
CA GLY A 138 21.50 18.84 8.33
C GLY A 138 20.94 19.15 6.94
N LEU A 139 20.41 18.14 6.24
CA LEU A 139 19.85 18.29 4.91
C LEU A 139 18.35 18.61 4.97
N GLN A 140 17.94 19.52 4.09
CA GLN A 140 16.56 19.92 3.94
C GLN A 140 16.19 19.85 2.47
N LEU A 141 15.11 19.11 2.16
CA LEU A 141 14.53 19.05 0.82
C LEU A 141 13.90 20.39 0.45
N ASP A 142 13.62 20.60 -0.82
CA ASP A 142 12.85 21.76 -1.26
C ASP A 142 11.38 21.63 -0.83
N HIS A 143 10.80 20.43 -0.95
CA HIS A 143 9.46 20.11 -0.46
C HIS A 143 9.47 19.68 1.01
N PRO A 144 8.42 19.98 1.79
CA PRO A 144 8.20 19.30 3.07
C PRO A 144 8.09 17.78 2.85
N PHE A 145 8.58 16.99 3.82
CA PHE A 145 8.49 15.55 3.75
C PHE A 145 7.59 15.00 4.86
N GLU A 146 6.61 14.20 4.51
CA GLU A 146 5.66 13.61 5.47
C GLU A 146 5.85 12.10 5.60
N VAL A 147 5.86 11.61 6.83
CA VAL A 147 5.72 10.18 7.17
C VAL A 147 4.36 9.99 7.80
N ILE A 148 3.55 9.12 7.19
CA ILE A 148 2.17 8.89 7.57
C ILE A 148 2.02 7.48 8.13
N VAL A 149 1.46 7.37 9.35
CA VAL A 149 1.03 6.10 9.94
C VAL A 149 -0.49 6.05 9.80
N PHE A 150 -0.97 5.29 8.85
CA PHE A 150 -2.40 5.13 8.61
C PHE A 150 -3.09 4.37 9.75
N ALA A 151 -4.39 4.56 9.89
CA ALA A 151 -5.20 3.91 10.90
C ALA A 151 -5.97 2.75 10.29
N ASP A 152 -5.85 1.54 10.90
CA ASP A 152 -6.67 0.35 10.60
C ASP A 152 -6.57 -0.08 9.12
N GLU A 153 -5.33 -0.23 8.62
CA GLU A 153 -5.09 -0.69 7.25
C GLU A 153 -5.58 -2.13 7.07
N GLU A 154 -5.20 -3.02 7.98
CA GLU A 154 -5.41 -4.46 7.93
C GLU A 154 -6.89 -4.88 7.95
N ARG A 155 -7.80 -3.94 8.19
CA ARG A 155 -9.22 -4.27 8.28
C ARG A 155 -10.10 -3.35 7.43
N THR A 156 -10.13 -2.05 7.75
CA THR A 156 -11.09 -1.12 7.13
C THR A 156 -10.47 -0.09 6.24
N MET A 157 -9.17 0.19 6.39
CA MET A 157 -8.45 1.29 5.75
C MET A 157 -9.12 2.65 6.01
N VAL A 158 -9.74 2.81 7.20
CA VAL A 158 -10.48 4.03 7.52
C VAL A 158 -9.57 5.26 7.47
N GLY A 159 -8.30 5.10 7.81
CA GLY A 159 -7.30 6.17 7.79
C GLY A 159 -7.07 6.74 6.40
N SER A 160 -6.64 5.92 5.45
CA SER A 160 -6.40 6.34 4.06
C SER A 160 -7.68 6.72 3.34
N LYS A 161 -8.78 5.98 3.55
CA LYS A 161 -10.10 6.32 2.98
C LYS A 161 -10.61 7.68 3.46
N ALA A 162 -10.45 8.02 4.73
CA ALA A 162 -10.84 9.34 5.23
C ALA A 162 -9.97 10.44 4.61
N MET A 163 -8.67 10.21 4.48
CA MET A 163 -7.74 11.16 3.87
C MET A 163 -8.10 11.46 2.41
N THR A 164 -8.71 10.52 1.69
CA THR A 164 -9.16 10.69 0.30
C THR A 164 -10.64 11.03 0.15
N GLY A 165 -11.39 11.13 1.26
CA GLY A 165 -12.83 11.41 1.24
C GLY A 165 -13.71 10.20 0.88
N GLN A 166 -13.17 8.97 0.95
CA GLN A 166 -13.87 7.73 0.61
C GLN A 166 -14.37 6.95 1.83
N ALA A 167 -14.07 7.40 3.05
CA ALA A 167 -14.54 6.74 4.26
C ALA A 167 -16.06 6.88 4.41
N SER A 168 -16.74 5.78 4.75
CA SER A 168 -18.15 5.86 5.13
C SER A 168 -18.30 6.63 6.44
N LEU A 169 -19.35 7.43 6.54
CA LEU A 169 -19.72 8.13 7.77
C LEU A 169 -20.72 7.34 8.61
N THR A 170 -21.11 6.16 8.15
CA THR A 170 -22.03 5.25 8.83
C THR A 170 -21.23 4.23 9.64
N PRO A 171 -21.22 4.28 10.98
CA PRO A 171 -20.44 3.33 11.79
C PRO A 171 -20.76 1.87 11.49
N ALA A 172 -22.01 1.54 11.19
CA ALA A 172 -22.44 0.18 10.87
C ALA A 172 -21.76 -0.45 9.63
N ASP A 173 -21.23 0.37 8.72
CA ASP A 173 -20.47 -0.12 7.56
C ASP A 173 -19.11 -0.74 7.96
N TYR A 174 -18.69 -0.52 9.21
CA TYR A 174 -17.45 -1.03 9.80
C TYR A 174 -17.70 -2.12 10.85
N ASP A 175 -18.95 -2.49 11.09
CA ASP A 175 -19.29 -3.46 12.12
C ASP A 175 -18.70 -4.83 11.79
N HIS A 176 -18.09 -5.44 12.81
CA HIS A 176 -17.54 -6.77 12.72
C HIS A 176 -17.67 -7.47 14.08
N PRO A 177 -18.13 -8.75 14.14
CA PRO A 177 -18.44 -9.44 15.39
C PRO A 177 -17.27 -9.62 16.37
N HIS A 178 -16.03 -9.43 15.89
CA HIS A 178 -14.83 -9.66 16.70
C HIS A 178 -14.05 -8.38 17.03
N TYR A 179 -14.56 -7.20 16.68
CA TYR A 179 -13.89 -5.92 16.91
C TYR A 179 -14.83 -4.92 17.59
N ASP A 180 -14.22 -3.99 18.33
CA ASP A 180 -14.93 -2.84 18.91
C ASP A 180 -15.56 -1.97 17.80
N ALA A 181 -16.61 -1.25 18.14
CA ALA A 181 -17.23 -0.28 17.24
C ALA A 181 -16.20 0.76 16.77
N ILE A 182 -16.25 1.14 15.49
CA ILE A 182 -15.24 2.00 14.85
C ILE A 182 -15.16 3.40 15.47
N GLN A 183 -16.31 3.99 15.80
CA GLN A 183 -16.40 5.36 16.33
C GLN A 183 -15.58 5.56 17.62
N PRO A 184 -15.80 4.79 18.72
CA PRO A 184 -14.97 4.92 19.92
C PRO A 184 -13.51 4.51 19.66
N SER A 185 -13.26 3.61 18.70
CA SER A 185 -11.93 3.13 18.36
C SER A 185 -11.08 4.25 17.73
N VAL A 186 -11.60 4.97 16.74
CA VAL A 186 -10.95 6.13 16.13
C VAL A 186 -10.66 7.21 17.18
N ASN A 187 -11.63 7.50 18.07
CA ASN A 187 -11.44 8.49 19.11
C ASN A 187 -10.34 8.08 20.12
N ARG A 188 -10.19 6.78 20.39
CA ARG A 188 -9.19 6.23 21.33
C ARG A 188 -7.75 6.48 20.88
N ILE A 189 -7.46 6.50 19.57
CA ILE A 189 -6.13 6.78 19.02
C ILE A 189 -5.87 8.27 18.75
N GLY A 190 -6.76 9.14 19.22
CA GLY A 190 -6.63 10.61 19.09
C GLY A 190 -7.28 11.21 17.85
N GLY A 191 -8.08 10.44 17.11
CA GLY A 191 -8.97 10.93 16.07
C GLY A 191 -10.23 11.57 16.65
N CYS A 192 -11.15 11.95 15.77
CA CYS A 192 -12.46 12.49 16.13
C CYS A 192 -13.49 12.04 15.09
N TRP A 193 -14.26 11.01 15.40
CA TRP A 193 -15.20 10.43 14.44
C TRP A 193 -16.20 11.45 13.89
N ASP A 194 -16.72 12.32 14.75
CA ASP A 194 -17.71 13.34 14.36
C ASP A 194 -17.10 14.39 13.39
N GLN A 195 -15.78 14.45 13.31
CA GLN A 195 -15.02 15.28 12.38
C GLN A 195 -14.29 14.48 11.30
N LEU A 196 -14.64 13.22 11.08
CA LEU A 196 -13.97 12.34 10.12
C LEU A 196 -13.76 12.99 8.73
N PRO A 197 -14.72 13.75 8.17
CA PRO A 197 -14.52 14.48 6.91
C PRO A 197 -13.38 15.52 6.93
N ALA A 198 -12.98 16.02 8.10
CA ALA A 198 -11.87 16.97 8.23
C ALA A 198 -10.49 16.32 8.01
N ALA A 199 -10.42 14.98 7.98
CA ALA A 199 -9.21 14.27 7.58
C ALA A 199 -8.95 14.36 6.07
N GLN A 200 -9.97 14.69 5.26
CA GLN A 200 -9.85 14.74 3.81
C GLN A 200 -8.83 15.78 3.36
N ARG A 201 -7.92 15.35 2.49
CA ARG A 201 -6.91 16.21 1.87
C ARG A 201 -7.35 16.58 0.44
N GLN A 202 -7.00 17.78 0.05
CA GLN A 202 -7.22 18.23 -1.33
C GLN A 202 -6.25 17.51 -2.28
N LYS A 203 -6.72 17.19 -3.48
CA LYS A 203 -5.87 16.70 -4.56
C LYS A 203 -4.75 17.71 -4.84
N GLY A 204 -3.50 17.23 -4.95
CA GLY A 204 -2.33 18.07 -5.13
C GLY A 204 -1.75 18.65 -3.82
N SER A 205 -2.30 18.34 -2.65
CA SER A 205 -1.67 18.68 -1.36
C SER A 205 -0.44 17.83 -1.06
N LEU A 206 -0.32 16.68 -1.72
CA LEU A 206 0.89 15.87 -1.81
C LEU A 206 1.43 15.99 -3.24
N ALA A 207 2.75 16.13 -3.38
CA ALA A 207 3.44 16.10 -4.66
C ALA A 207 3.56 14.66 -5.18
N ALA A 208 3.89 13.73 -4.28
CA ALA A 208 3.93 12.30 -4.54
C ALA A 208 3.80 11.52 -3.25
N PHE A 209 3.41 10.25 -3.36
CA PHE A 209 3.43 9.27 -2.28
C PHE A 209 4.20 8.02 -2.72
N VAL A 210 5.15 7.56 -1.90
CA VAL A 210 5.91 6.33 -2.16
C VAL A 210 5.81 5.42 -0.95
N GLU A 211 5.19 4.26 -1.09
CA GLU A 211 5.12 3.25 -0.03
C GLU A 211 6.22 2.20 -0.21
N LEU A 212 6.99 1.96 0.84
CA LEU A 212 7.95 0.87 0.92
C LEU A 212 7.36 -0.25 1.77
N HIS A 213 7.36 -1.47 1.24
CA HIS A 213 6.69 -2.59 1.88
C HIS A 213 7.43 -3.91 1.66
N VAL A 214 7.12 -4.93 2.42
CA VAL A 214 7.50 -6.32 2.11
C VAL A 214 6.61 -6.85 0.98
N GLU A 215 7.12 -7.76 0.15
CA GLU A 215 6.37 -8.31 -0.99
C GLU A 215 5.13 -9.10 -0.58
N GLN A 216 5.18 -9.76 0.57
CA GLN A 216 4.16 -10.72 1.04
C GLN A 216 3.99 -11.92 0.07
N GLY A 217 4.96 -12.12 -0.80
CA GLY A 217 4.97 -13.14 -1.85
C GLY A 217 6.38 -13.68 -2.09
N PRO A 218 6.53 -14.77 -2.88
CA PRO A 218 7.79 -15.48 -3.06
C PRO A 218 8.58 -15.04 -4.31
N VAL A 219 8.12 -14.05 -5.08
CA VAL A 219 8.66 -13.76 -6.43
C VAL A 219 10.06 -13.19 -6.34
N LEU A 220 10.29 -12.19 -5.46
CA LEU A 220 11.59 -11.54 -5.32
C LEU A 220 12.65 -12.51 -4.81
N GLU A 221 12.32 -13.29 -3.77
CA GLU A 221 13.23 -14.31 -3.23
C GLU A 221 13.59 -15.35 -4.32
N THR A 222 12.57 -15.87 -5.01
CA THR A 222 12.77 -16.87 -6.08
C THR A 222 13.62 -16.33 -7.23
N ALA A 223 13.44 -15.06 -7.58
CA ALA A 223 14.20 -14.37 -8.64
C ALA A 223 15.57 -13.89 -8.17
N GLY A 224 15.88 -13.94 -6.88
CA GLY A 224 17.14 -13.43 -6.30
C GLY A 224 17.27 -11.91 -6.42
N ASN A 225 16.18 -11.16 -6.47
CA ASN A 225 16.17 -9.70 -6.54
C ASN A 225 15.91 -9.08 -5.18
N PRO A 226 16.78 -8.15 -4.72
CA PRO A 226 16.61 -7.48 -3.44
C PRO A 226 15.50 -6.42 -3.44
N VAL A 227 15.08 -5.96 -4.62
CA VAL A 227 14.09 -4.89 -4.76
C VAL A 227 13.08 -5.22 -5.85
N GLY A 228 11.81 -4.95 -5.56
CA GLY A 228 10.70 -5.03 -6.48
C GLY A 228 10.24 -3.64 -6.94
N LEU A 229 10.12 -3.46 -8.25
CA LEU A 229 9.53 -2.28 -8.86
C LEU A 229 8.04 -2.55 -9.06
N VAL A 230 7.20 -2.05 -8.17
CA VAL A 230 5.75 -2.31 -8.26
C VAL A 230 5.17 -1.61 -9.48
N THR A 231 4.50 -2.38 -10.36
CA THR A 231 3.88 -1.86 -11.59
C THR A 231 2.47 -1.32 -11.36
N GLY A 232 1.83 -1.76 -10.29
CA GLY A 232 0.49 -1.35 -9.87
C GLY A 232 -0.03 -2.25 -8.78
N ILE A 233 -1.13 -1.84 -8.17
CA ILE A 233 -1.87 -2.61 -7.16
C ILE A 233 -3.09 -3.21 -7.84
N VAL A 234 -3.27 -4.53 -7.73
CA VAL A 234 -4.34 -5.24 -8.42
C VAL A 234 -5.73 -4.81 -7.95
N GLY A 235 -6.67 -4.83 -8.87
CA GLY A 235 -8.09 -4.80 -8.56
C GLY A 235 -8.54 -6.15 -8.01
N GLN A 236 -9.66 -6.13 -7.30
CA GLN A 236 -10.22 -7.33 -6.65
C GLN A 236 -11.71 -7.43 -6.94
N ARG A 237 -12.15 -8.64 -7.23
CA ARG A 237 -13.56 -9.00 -7.34
C ARG A 237 -13.81 -10.18 -6.41
N ARG A 238 -14.61 -9.98 -5.36
CA ARG A 238 -14.99 -11.06 -4.44
C ARG A 238 -16.47 -11.37 -4.54
N TYR A 239 -16.79 -12.65 -4.60
CA TYR A 239 -18.17 -13.13 -4.76
C TYR A 239 -18.46 -14.21 -3.73
N LEU A 240 -19.70 -14.20 -3.23
CA LEU A 240 -20.34 -15.35 -2.60
C LEU A 240 -21.11 -16.10 -3.68
N ILE A 241 -20.80 -17.36 -3.86
CA ILE A 241 -21.53 -18.27 -4.73
C ILE A 241 -22.31 -19.26 -3.86
N THR A 242 -23.62 -19.34 -4.08
CA THR A 242 -24.49 -20.29 -3.40
C THR A 242 -24.99 -21.34 -4.42
N VAL A 243 -24.71 -22.59 -4.12
CA VAL A 243 -25.17 -23.76 -4.90
C VAL A 243 -26.27 -24.46 -4.11
N GLU A 244 -27.46 -24.53 -4.69
CA GLU A 244 -28.63 -25.20 -4.13
C GLU A 244 -28.93 -26.45 -4.93
N GLY A 245 -28.96 -27.60 -4.25
CA GLY A 245 -29.33 -28.89 -4.76
C GLY A 245 -30.41 -29.52 -3.88
N GLN A 246 -30.44 -30.85 -3.79
CA GLN A 246 -31.42 -31.57 -2.97
C GLN A 246 -30.72 -32.53 -2.00
N ALA A 247 -30.84 -32.24 -0.70
CA ALA A 247 -30.37 -33.17 0.32
C ALA A 247 -31.17 -34.48 0.28
N SER A 248 -30.46 -35.61 0.21
CA SER A 248 -31.06 -36.94 0.11
C SER A 248 -30.13 -37.99 0.72
N HIS A 249 -30.65 -39.18 0.97
CA HIS A 249 -29.86 -40.28 1.51
C HIS A 249 -28.82 -40.78 0.52
N ALA A 250 -27.55 -40.78 0.91
CA ALA A 250 -26.40 -41.07 0.03
C ALA A 250 -26.42 -42.53 -0.53
N GLY A 251 -26.97 -43.48 0.20
CA GLY A 251 -27.02 -44.89 -0.23
C GLY A 251 -28.23 -45.26 -1.08
N THR A 252 -29.41 -44.64 -0.82
CA THR A 252 -30.65 -45.02 -1.50
C THR A 252 -31.01 -44.19 -2.71
N THR A 253 -30.37 -43.03 -2.91
CA THR A 253 -30.60 -42.17 -4.07
C THR A 253 -29.71 -42.57 -5.24
N PRO A 254 -30.27 -43.07 -6.37
CA PRO A 254 -29.47 -43.43 -7.55
C PRO A 254 -28.71 -42.23 -8.11
N MET A 255 -27.52 -42.46 -8.71
CA MET A 255 -26.64 -41.40 -9.22
C MET A 255 -27.35 -40.45 -10.21
N GLY A 256 -28.14 -40.96 -11.14
CA GLY A 256 -28.84 -40.14 -12.14
C GLY A 256 -30.03 -39.33 -11.61
N MET A 257 -30.41 -39.48 -10.33
CA MET A 257 -31.52 -38.77 -9.68
C MET A 257 -31.04 -37.73 -8.65
N ARG A 258 -29.71 -37.48 -8.57
CA ARG A 258 -29.11 -36.58 -7.60
C ARG A 258 -29.03 -35.16 -8.12
N GLN A 259 -29.30 -34.22 -7.23
CA GLN A 259 -28.99 -32.82 -7.38
C GLN A 259 -27.94 -32.45 -6.28
N ASP A 260 -26.73 -32.91 -6.49
CA ASP A 260 -25.64 -32.85 -5.50
C ASP A 260 -24.95 -31.48 -5.56
N ALA A 261 -25.21 -30.64 -4.55
CA ALA A 261 -24.63 -29.29 -4.47
C ALA A 261 -23.13 -29.35 -4.32
N LEU A 262 -22.53 -30.37 -3.69
CA LEU A 262 -21.08 -30.47 -3.52
C LEU A 262 -20.39 -30.85 -4.82
N VAL A 263 -20.96 -31.71 -5.65
CA VAL A 263 -20.42 -32.04 -6.95
C VAL A 263 -20.38 -30.80 -7.87
N ALA A 264 -21.45 -30.02 -7.87
CA ALA A 264 -21.49 -28.74 -8.59
C ALA A 264 -20.48 -27.75 -8.06
N ALA A 265 -20.37 -27.60 -6.73
CA ALA A 265 -19.39 -26.72 -6.09
C ALA A 265 -17.95 -27.14 -6.41
N ALA A 266 -17.62 -28.42 -6.41
CA ALA A 266 -16.30 -28.93 -6.79
C ALA A 266 -15.93 -28.56 -8.24
N GLN A 267 -16.88 -28.62 -9.18
CA GLN A 267 -16.66 -28.17 -10.56
C GLN A 267 -16.42 -26.65 -10.62
N ILE A 268 -17.09 -25.85 -9.80
CA ILE A 268 -16.83 -24.40 -9.70
C ILE A 268 -15.41 -24.14 -9.17
N VAL A 269 -14.95 -24.88 -8.15
CA VAL A 269 -13.59 -24.76 -7.62
C VAL A 269 -12.57 -25.02 -8.72
N LEU A 270 -12.73 -26.08 -9.53
CA LEU A 270 -11.86 -26.38 -10.64
C LEU A 270 -11.93 -25.30 -11.73
N ALA A 271 -13.11 -24.79 -12.05
CA ALA A 271 -13.30 -23.71 -13.00
C ALA A 271 -12.57 -22.43 -12.58
N VAL A 272 -12.65 -22.06 -11.28
CA VAL A 272 -11.91 -20.91 -10.72
C VAL A 272 -10.40 -21.12 -10.82
N ASN A 273 -9.91 -22.31 -10.48
CA ASN A 273 -8.48 -22.63 -10.59
C ASN A 273 -7.99 -22.55 -12.06
N GLU A 274 -8.77 -23.08 -13.00
CA GLU A 274 -8.43 -23.01 -14.43
C GLU A 274 -8.38 -21.57 -14.95
N LEU A 275 -9.28 -20.68 -14.47
CA LEU A 275 -9.25 -19.26 -14.81
C LEU A 275 -7.96 -18.57 -14.31
N GLY A 276 -7.52 -18.91 -13.11
CA GLY A 276 -6.25 -18.40 -12.57
C GLY A 276 -5.01 -18.90 -13.34
N CYS A 277 -5.07 -20.11 -13.88
CA CYS A 277 -3.97 -20.72 -14.63
C CYS A 277 -4.03 -20.46 -16.15
N ALA A 278 -5.09 -19.85 -16.66
CA ALA A 278 -5.28 -19.65 -18.08
C ALA A 278 -4.21 -18.69 -18.65
N GLN A 279 -3.63 -19.09 -19.79
CA GLN A 279 -2.67 -18.30 -20.55
C GLN A 279 -3.24 -18.11 -21.96
N ASP A 280 -4.19 -17.23 -22.11
CA ASP A 280 -4.71 -16.84 -23.41
C ASP A 280 -4.41 -15.36 -23.68
N ASP A 281 -4.47 -14.94 -24.95
CA ASP A 281 -4.16 -13.56 -25.37
C ASP A 281 -5.12 -12.51 -24.78
N LEU A 282 -6.17 -12.94 -24.09
CA LEU A 282 -7.17 -12.07 -23.48
C LEU A 282 -6.92 -11.83 -21.98
N LEU A 283 -6.01 -12.60 -21.37
CA LEU A 283 -5.62 -12.49 -19.96
C LEU A 283 -4.20 -11.93 -19.84
N THR A 284 -3.89 -11.32 -18.72
CA THR A 284 -2.59 -10.68 -18.51
C THR A 284 -1.46 -11.69 -18.26
N GLY A 285 -1.80 -12.92 -17.85
CA GLY A 285 -0.86 -13.92 -17.35
C GLY A 285 -0.48 -13.70 -15.87
N ASP A 286 -0.89 -12.56 -15.28
CA ASP A 286 -0.62 -12.20 -13.89
C ASP A 286 -1.84 -12.36 -12.97
N GLN A 287 -2.99 -12.75 -13.55
CA GLN A 287 -4.24 -12.95 -12.81
C GLN A 287 -4.10 -14.06 -11.76
N VAL A 288 -4.82 -13.89 -10.65
CA VAL A 288 -4.98 -14.94 -9.64
C VAL A 288 -6.46 -15.15 -9.34
N ALA A 289 -6.85 -16.41 -9.08
CA ALA A 289 -8.20 -16.79 -8.77
C ALA A 289 -8.22 -17.86 -7.68
N THR A 290 -8.98 -17.64 -6.62
CA THR A 290 -8.97 -18.50 -5.44
C THR A 290 -10.40 -18.73 -4.92
N VAL A 291 -10.70 -19.97 -4.53
CA VAL A 291 -11.81 -20.29 -3.65
C VAL A 291 -11.26 -20.40 -2.24
N GLY A 292 -11.43 -19.34 -1.44
CA GLY A 292 -10.81 -19.22 -0.13
C GLY A 292 -11.63 -19.80 1.03
N ALA A 293 -12.96 -19.99 0.82
CA ALA A 293 -13.84 -20.55 1.84
C ALA A 293 -14.95 -21.40 1.21
N MET A 294 -15.35 -22.45 1.94
CA MET A 294 -16.47 -23.32 1.57
C MET A 294 -17.26 -23.70 2.82
N LYS A 295 -18.58 -23.62 2.72
CA LYS A 295 -19.51 -24.04 3.77
C LYS A 295 -20.52 -25.01 3.20
N LEU A 296 -20.70 -26.15 3.87
CA LEU A 296 -21.46 -27.30 3.40
C LEU A 296 -22.66 -27.57 4.31
N SER A 297 -23.81 -27.82 3.75
CA SER A 297 -25.02 -28.21 4.51
C SER A 297 -25.73 -29.41 3.85
N PRO A 298 -26.08 -30.45 4.65
CA PRO A 298 -25.95 -30.60 6.10
C PRO A 298 -24.59 -31.07 6.60
N ASN A 299 -23.59 -31.32 5.75
CA ASN A 299 -22.23 -31.78 6.09
C ASN A 299 -22.22 -33.08 6.94
N VAL A 300 -22.94 -34.08 6.46
CA VAL A 300 -23.12 -35.41 7.09
C VAL A 300 -22.74 -36.49 6.10
N ALA A 301 -21.92 -37.46 6.51
CA ALA A 301 -21.26 -38.43 5.63
C ALA A 301 -22.22 -39.33 4.82
N ASN A 302 -23.46 -39.57 5.28
CA ASN A 302 -24.45 -40.40 4.62
C ASN A 302 -25.60 -39.60 3.96
N THR A 303 -25.39 -38.30 3.77
CA THR A 303 -26.38 -37.39 3.16
C THR A 303 -25.78 -36.66 1.98
N ILE A 304 -26.46 -36.66 0.83
CA ILE A 304 -26.11 -35.81 -0.32
C ILE A 304 -26.26 -34.35 0.10
N PRO A 305 -25.23 -33.48 -0.08
CA PRO A 305 -25.35 -32.08 0.29
C PRO A 305 -26.42 -31.33 -0.49
N GLY A 306 -27.28 -30.62 0.23
CA GLY A 306 -28.37 -29.81 -0.35
C GLY A 306 -27.94 -28.38 -0.64
N GLN A 307 -26.89 -27.85 0.04
CA GLN A 307 -26.42 -26.51 -0.17
C GLN A 307 -24.91 -26.40 0.04
N VAL A 308 -24.26 -25.60 -0.78
CA VAL A 308 -22.85 -25.18 -0.61
C VAL A 308 -22.72 -23.69 -0.84
N GLU A 309 -22.00 -23.01 0.05
CA GLU A 309 -21.57 -21.62 -0.12
C GLU A 309 -20.07 -21.59 -0.38
N LEU A 310 -19.65 -20.81 -1.39
CA LEU A 310 -18.25 -20.62 -1.78
C LEU A 310 -17.92 -19.14 -1.78
N THR A 311 -16.71 -18.76 -1.29
CA THR A 311 -16.17 -17.43 -1.50
C THR A 311 -15.09 -17.49 -2.57
N VAL A 312 -15.30 -16.76 -3.66
CA VAL A 312 -14.34 -16.63 -4.79
C VAL A 312 -13.70 -15.26 -4.75
N ASP A 313 -12.37 -15.22 -4.90
CA ASP A 313 -11.55 -14.01 -4.98
C ASP A 313 -10.77 -14.03 -6.31
N LEU A 314 -10.97 -12.98 -7.13
CA LEU A 314 -10.31 -12.78 -8.42
C LEU A 314 -9.50 -11.48 -8.36
N ARG A 315 -8.24 -11.51 -8.80
CA ARG A 315 -7.37 -10.31 -8.79
C ARG A 315 -6.58 -10.20 -10.09
N ASP A 316 -6.44 -8.96 -10.58
CA ASP A 316 -5.63 -8.61 -11.76
C ASP A 316 -5.37 -7.09 -11.81
N LEU A 317 -4.33 -6.67 -12.54
CA LEU A 317 -4.05 -5.24 -12.81
C LEU A 317 -4.99 -4.63 -13.88
N SER A 318 -5.76 -5.45 -14.61
CA SER A 318 -6.64 -5.02 -15.69
C SER A 318 -8.10 -5.26 -15.36
N ASN A 319 -8.90 -4.19 -15.31
CA ASN A 319 -10.35 -4.31 -15.21
C ASN A 319 -10.94 -5.17 -16.32
N ALA A 320 -10.45 -5.03 -17.55
CA ALA A 320 -10.91 -5.82 -18.67
C ALA A 320 -10.63 -7.32 -18.48
N CYS A 321 -9.51 -7.68 -17.87
CA CYS A 321 -9.20 -9.05 -17.49
C CYS A 321 -10.16 -9.55 -16.41
N LEU A 322 -10.35 -8.79 -15.33
CA LEU A 322 -11.29 -9.12 -14.25
C LEU A 322 -12.71 -9.35 -14.76
N ASP A 323 -13.20 -8.46 -15.64
CA ASP A 323 -14.55 -8.57 -16.20
C ASP A 323 -14.69 -9.81 -17.10
N ARG A 324 -13.62 -10.17 -17.86
CA ARG A 324 -13.60 -11.42 -18.64
C ARG A 324 -13.59 -12.66 -17.74
N MET A 325 -12.79 -12.66 -16.67
CA MET A 325 -12.78 -13.76 -15.70
C MET A 325 -14.17 -13.98 -15.09
N VAL A 326 -14.87 -12.90 -14.71
CA VAL A 326 -16.22 -12.97 -14.16
C VAL A 326 -17.19 -13.53 -15.20
N THR A 327 -17.17 -13.04 -16.44
CA THR A 327 -18.02 -13.52 -17.54
C THR A 327 -17.79 -15.01 -17.84
N ALA A 328 -16.52 -15.43 -17.86
CA ALA A 328 -16.17 -16.82 -18.07
C ALA A 328 -16.62 -17.72 -16.91
N LEU A 329 -16.50 -17.24 -15.66
CA LEU A 329 -17.00 -17.95 -14.49
C LEU A 329 -18.52 -18.12 -14.53
N GLU A 330 -19.26 -17.06 -14.82
CA GLU A 330 -20.73 -17.08 -14.95
C GLU A 330 -21.18 -18.05 -16.05
N SER A 331 -20.51 -18.06 -17.20
CA SER A 331 -20.80 -19.02 -18.29
C SER A 331 -20.58 -20.48 -17.86
N ARG A 332 -19.47 -20.76 -17.17
CA ARG A 332 -19.18 -22.11 -16.65
C ARG A 332 -20.18 -22.52 -15.58
N MET A 333 -20.57 -21.60 -14.68
CA MET A 333 -21.60 -21.84 -13.67
C MET A 333 -22.94 -22.20 -14.31
N GLY A 334 -23.33 -21.54 -15.40
CA GLY A 334 -24.53 -21.87 -16.18
C GLY A 334 -24.49 -23.30 -16.73
N ALA A 335 -23.37 -23.73 -17.30
CA ALA A 335 -23.19 -25.09 -17.80
C ALA A 335 -23.21 -26.14 -16.67
N ILE A 336 -22.54 -25.86 -15.55
CA ILE A 336 -22.53 -26.73 -14.36
C ILE A 336 -23.94 -26.87 -13.78
N SER A 337 -24.68 -25.78 -13.66
CA SER A 337 -26.07 -25.76 -13.18
C SER A 337 -26.97 -26.67 -14.03
N ALA A 338 -26.87 -26.56 -15.36
CA ALA A 338 -27.62 -27.38 -16.28
C ALA A 338 -27.26 -28.88 -16.17
N GLN A 339 -25.96 -29.20 -16.09
CA GLN A 339 -25.46 -30.56 -15.98
C GLN A 339 -25.84 -31.25 -14.66
N THR A 340 -25.73 -30.53 -13.56
CA THR A 340 -25.96 -31.07 -12.20
C THR A 340 -27.39 -30.90 -11.71
N GLN A 341 -28.24 -30.22 -12.49
CA GLN A 341 -29.61 -29.85 -12.12
C GLN A 341 -29.70 -29.11 -10.78
N THR A 342 -28.65 -28.34 -10.43
CA THR A 342 -28.58 -27.49 -9.24
C THR A 342 -28.86 -26.03 -9.62
N ARG A 343 -29.29 -25.24 -8.64
CA ARG A 343 -29.42 -23.79 -8.81
C ARG A 343 -28.16 -23.11 -8.28
N ILE A 344 -27.54 -22.27 -9.10
CA ILE A 344 -26.36 -21.54 -8.73
C ILE A 344 -26.62 -20.03 -8.76
N GLN A 345 -26.27 -19.34 -7.68
CA GLN A 345 -26.41 -17.88 -7.55
C GLN A 345 -25.04 -17.28 -7.24
N ILE A 346 -24.75 -16.11 -7.81
CA ILE A 346 -23.55 -15.33 -7.55
C ILE A 346 -23.94 -13.96 -6.99
N LYS A 347 -23.34 -13.57 -5.87
CA LYS A 347 -23.56 -12.29 -5.21
C LYS A 347 -22.23 -11.57 -5.01
N PRO A 348 -22.05 -10.34 -5.53
CA PRO A 348 -20.83 -9.56 -5.28
C PRO A 348 -20.72 -9.21 -3.80
N GLN A 349 -19.50 -9.32 -3.26
CA GLN A 349 -19.14 -8.92 -1.89
C GLN A 349 -18.17 -7.76 -1.85
N LEU A 350 -17.21 -7.73 -2.80
CA LEU A 350 -16.18 -6.68 -2.87
C LEU A 350 -15.86 -6.38 -4.32
N ARG A 351 -15.65 -5.10 -4.61
CA ARG A 351 -15.14 -4.59 -5.87
C ARG A 351 -14.14 -3.47 -5.58
N ASN A 352 -12.85 -3.74 -5.78
CA ASN A 352 -11.80 -2.74 -5.79
C ASN A 352 -11.24 -2.62 -7.21
N GLU A 353 -11.00 -1.39 -7.64
CA GLU A 353 -10.41 -1.14 -8.95
C GLU A 353 -8.88 -1.25 -8.89
N PRO A 354 -8.21 -1.73 -9.94
CA PRO A 354 -6.75 -1.72 -9.99
C PRO A 354 -6.22 -0.29 -10.09
N VAL A 355 -5.06 -0.05 -9.50
CA VAL A 355 -4.40 1.25 -9.52
C VAL A 355 -2.99 1.12 -10.08
N PRO A 356 -2.70 1.67 -11.26
CA PRO A 356 -1.36 1.67 -11.81
C PRO A 356 -0.45 2.62 -11.02
N VAL A 357 0.82 2.28 -10.90
CA VAL A 357 1.87 3.18 -10.39
C VAL A 357 2.11 4.29 -11.42
N SER A 358 2.36 5.52 -10.96
CA SER A 358 2.75 6.62 -11.84
C SER A 358 4.07 6.32 -12.54
N SER A 359 4.09 6.42 -13.87
CA SER A 359 5.24 6.02 -14.70
C SER A 359 6.52 6.78 -14.35
N HIS A 360 6.41 8.07 -13.98
CA HIS A 360 7.59 8.84 -13.61
C HIS A 360 8.15 8.41 -12.24
N ILE A 361 7.28 8.07 -11.26
CA ILE A 361 7.73 7.55 -9.95
C ILE A 361 8.35 6.17 -10.12
N TYR A 362 7.74 5.29 -10.94
CA TYR A 362 8.32 3.99 -11.29
C TYR A 362 9.74 4.13 -11.86
N ASN A 363 9.91 5.04 -12.84
CA ASN A 363 11.21 5.29 -13.46
C ASN A 363 12.21 5.88 -12.45
N THR A 364 11.77 6.74 -11.53
CA THR A 364 12.61 7.30 -10.47
C THR A 364 13.09 6.21 -9.51
N ILE A 365 12.21 5.29 -9.10
CA ILE A 365 12.59 4.13 -8.28
C ILE A 365 13.61 3.25 -9.02
N ALA A 366 13.37 2.97 -10.31
CA ALA A 366 14.30 2.19 -11.14
C ALA A 366 15.68 2.87 -11.24
N GLN A 367 15.72 4.19 -11.39
CA GLN A 367 16.96 4.97 -11.42
C GLN A 367 17.68 4.96 -10.07
N ALA A 368 16.92 5.02 -8.95
CA ALA A 368 17.51 4.88 -7.61
C ALA A 368 18.17 3.50 -7.43
N CYS A 369 17.51 2.41 -7.88
CA CYS A 369 18.11 1.07 -7.87
C CYS A 369 19.39 1.00 -8.71
N GLN A 370 19.40 1.60 -9.91
CA GLN A 370 20.61 1.66 -10.76
C GLN A 370 21.74 2.43 -10.09
N THR A 371 21.45 3.57 -9.49
CA THR A 371 22.42 4.40 -8.74
C THR A 371 23.04 3.62 -7.59
N LEU A 372 22.25 2.81 -6.91
CA LEU A 372 22.69 1.95 -5.80
C LEU A 372 23.27 0.60 -6.26
N GLN A 373 23.30 0.36 -7.57
CA GLN A 373 23.76 -0.91 -8.17
C GLN A 373 22.99 -2.14 -7.64
N LEU A 374 21.71 -1.97 -7.34
CA LEU A 374 20.83 -3.03 -6.88
C LEU A 374 20.03 -3.60 -8.06
N PRO A 375 20.05 -4.93 -8.29
CA PRO A 375 19.14 -5.54 -9.22
C PRO A 375 17.70 -5.39 -8.72
N ALA A 376 16.79 -5.16 -9.66
CA ALA A 376 15.38 -5.01 -9.35
C ALA A 376 14.53 -5.61 -10.47
N CYS A 377 13.35 -6.14 -10.14
CA CYS A 377 12.43 -6.67 -11.14
C CYS A 377 11.02 -6.05 -11.01
N PRO A 378 10.30 -5.89 -12.14
CA PRO A 378 8.93 -5.46 -12.13
C PRO A 378 8.01 -6.57 -11.60
N LEU A 379 7.02 -6.20 -10.77
CA LEU A 379 5.96 -7.10 -10.34
C LEU A 379 4.73 -6.30 -9.87
N PRO A 380 3.51 -6.86 -9.96
CA PRO A 380 2.33 -6.23 -9.37
C PRO A 380 2.27 -6.46 -7.86
N SER A 381 1.68 -5.52 -7.11
CA SER A 381 1.17 -5.84 -5.78
C SER A 381 -0.15 -6.61 -5.91
N ARG A 382 -0.20 -7.81 -5.35
CA ARG A 382 -1.43 -8.62 -5.26
C ARG A 382 -2.16 -8.45 -3.93
N ALA A 383 -1.58 -7.68 -3.00
CA ALA A 383 -2.21 -7.20 -1.78
C ALA A 383 -2.75 -5.78 -1.97
N SER A 384 -3.73 -5.39 -1.16
CA SER A 384 -4.17 -4.00 -1.05
C SER A 384 -3.22 -3.25 -0.11
N HIS A 385 -3.03 -1.95 -0.31
CA HIS A 385 -2.20 -1.08 0.50
C HIS A 385 -2.83 0.30 0.62
N ASP A 386 -2.40 1.09 1.60
CA ASP A 386 -2.82 2.48 1.74
C ASP A 386 -2.48 3.31 0.48
N ALA A 387 -1.37 2.99 -0.20
CA ALA A 387 -1.00 3.59 -1.49
C ALA A 387 -2.11 3.49 -2.54
N GLN A 388 -2.87 2.38 -2.57
CA GLN A 388 -4.00 2.20 -3.49
C GLN A 388 -5.07 3.27 -3.29
N ILE A 389 -5.32 3.63 -2.05
CA ILE A 389 -6.32 4.63 -1.68
C ILE A 389 -5.76 6.04 -1.90
N ILE A 390 -4.51 6.29 -1.47
CA ILE A 390 -3.85 7.60 -1.61
C ILE A 390 -3.67 8.02 -3.08
N ALA A 391 -3.58 7.07 -4.00
CA ALA A 391 -3.54 7.33 -5.44
C ALA A 391 -4.71 8.17 -5.98
N HIS A 392 -5.83 8.28 -5.26
CA HIS A 392 -6.95 9.13 -5.66
C HIS A 392 -6.66 10.64 -5.52
N ILE A 393 -5.66 11.01 -4.72
CA ILE A 393 -5.34 12.42 -4.44
C ILE A 393 -3.94 12.84 -4.89
N THR A 394 -3.05 11.90 -5.21
CA THR A 394 -1.68 12.19 -5.69
C THR A 394 -1.14 11.04 -6.53
N ASP A 395 -0.08 11.30 -7.28
CA ASP A 395 0.70 10.25 -7.93
C ASP A 395 1.35 9.35 -6.87
N MET A 396 1.31 8.04 -7.10
CA MET A 396 1.88 7.07 -6.16
C MET A 396 2.88 6.13 -6.82
N GLY A 397 3.78 5.59 -6.00
CA GLY A 397 4.67 4.49 -6.31
C GLY A 397 4.83 3.55 -5.13
N MET A 398 5.32 2.34 -5.39
CA MET A 398 5.63 1.37 -4.35
C MET A 398 6.95 0.66 -4.63
N ILE A 399 7.65 0.34 -3.54
CA ILE A 399 8.90 -0.41 -3.55
C ILE A 399 8.69 -1.67 -2.70
N PHE A 400 9.03 -2.84 -3.25
CA PHE A 400 9.00 -4.07 -2.48
C PHE A 400 10.39 -4.58 -2.13
N ILE A 401 10.47 -5.29 -0.99
CA ILE A 401 11.62 -6.10 -0.60
C ILE A 401 11.17 -7.55 -0.37
N PRO A 402 12.08 -8.55 -0.49
CA PRO A 402 11.72 -9.96 -0.39
C PRO A 402 11.11 -10.33 0.96
N SER A 403 10.08 -11.19 0.92
CA SER A 403 9.58 -11.95 2.07
C SER A 403 10.11 -13.38 1.99
N GLN A 404 10.73 -13.88 3.06
CA GLN A 404 11.27 -15.25 3.10
C GLN A 404 10.16 -16.27 2.88
N ALA A 405 10.36 -17.17 1.94
CA ALA A 405 9.37 -18.16 1.49
C ALA A 405 8.01 -17.55 1.09
N GLY A 406 7.94 -16.22 0.86
CA GLY A 406 6.70 -15.51 0.56
C GLY A 406 5.72 -15.46 1.73
N ILE A 407 6.18 -15.72 2.95
CA ILE A 407 5.32 -15.77 4.13
C ILE A 407 5.01 -14.35 4.61
N SER A 408 3.72 -14.07 4.80
CA SER A 408 3.18 -12.89 5.50
C SER A 408 1.93 -13.29 6.27
N HIS A 409 1.40 -12.41 7.13
CA HIS A 409 0.26 -12.68 8.02
C HIS A 409 0.46 -13.95 8.88
N ALA A 410 1.69 -14.18 9.29
CA ALA A 410 2.09 -15.34 10.12
C ALA A 410 3.25 -14.96 11.03
N GLU A 411 3.38 -15.67 12.15
CA GLU A 411 4.46 -15.47 13.12
C GLU A 411 5.86 -15.75 12.57
N THR A 412 5.95 -16.49 11.48
CA THR A 412 7.21 -16.84 10.80
C THR A 412 7.58 -15.88 9.67
N GLU A 413 6.83 -14.78 9.49
CA GLU A 413 7.20 -13.72 8.57
C GLU A 413 8.61 -13.22 8.85
N TYR A 414 9.42 -13.14 7.82
CA TYR A 414 10.79 -12.69 7.94
C TYR A 414 11.30 -12.05 6.66
N THR A 415 12.10 -11.01 6.84
CA THR A 415 12.88 -10.35 5.80
C THR A 415 14.30 -10.14 6.32
N ALA A 416 15.30 -10.49 5.52
CA ALA A 416 16.69 -10.32 5.92
C ALA A 416 17.04 -8.82 6.12
N PRO A 417 17.80 -8.46 7.17
CA PRO A 417 18.17 -7.08 7.47
C PRO A 417 18.79 -6.34 6.28
N GLU A 418 19.54 -7.05 5.45
CA GLU A 418 20.17 -6.50 4.24
C GLU A 418 19.14 -5.96 3.27
N TYR A 419 18.03 -6.66 3.05
CA TYR A 419 16.95 -6.20 2.18
C TYR A 419 16.22 -5.00 2.78
N CYS A 420 16.00 -4.98 4.11
CA CYS A 420 15.43 -3.82 4.78
C CYS A 420 16.30 -2.57 4.60
N ILE A 421 17.62 -2.71 4.74
CA ILE A 421 18.57 -1.59 4.56
C ILE A 421 18.59 -1.15 3.09
N GLN A 422 18.61 -2.09 2.15
CA GLN A 422 18.62 -1.78 0.71
C GLN A 422 17.34 -1.07 0.28
N GLY A 423 16.16 -1.57 0.68
CA GLY A 423 14.88 -0.94 0.37
C GLY A 423 14.75 0.48 0.93
N ALA A 424 15.19 0.69 2.18
CA ALA A 424 15.19 2.02 2.80
C ALA A 424 16.16 3.00 2.09
N ASN A 425 17.30 2.53 1.58
CA ASN A 425 18.18 3.34 0.76
C ASN A 425 17.55 3.67 -0.61
N VAL A 426 16.84 2.72 -1.23
CA VAL A 426 16.09 2.99 -2.48
C VAL A 426 15.03 4.05 -2.22
N LEU A 427 14.27 3.97 -1.11
CA LEU A 427 13.30 5.00 -0.73
C LEU A 427 13.96 6.37 -0.56
N LEU A 428 15.09 6.45 0.17
CA LEU A 428 15.86 7.70 0.36
C LEU A 428 16.24 8.32 -0.99
N HIS A 429 16.86 7.54 -1.88
CA HIS A 429 17.31 8.04 -3.18
C HIS A 429 16.16 8.41 -4.10
N THR A 430 15.04 7.67 -4.04
CA THR A 430 13.81 7.99 -4.76
C THR A 430 13.27 9.36 -4.33
N LEU A 431 13.17 9.60 -3.02
CA LEU A 431 12.67 10.87 -2.49
C LEU A 431 13.56 12.05 -2.82
N LEU A 432 14.89 11.88 -2.77
CA LEU A 432 15.84 12.91 -3.21
C LEU A 432 15.69 13.27 -4.68
N GLN A 433 15.43 12.29 -5.54
CA GLN A 433 15.23 12.53 -6.98
C GLN A 433 13.86 13.14 -7.27
N LEU A 434 12.79 12.70 -6.57
CA LEU A 434 11.46 13.29 -6.70
C LEU A 434 11.44 14.75 -6.23
N ASP A 435 12.18 15.10 -5.16
CA ASP A 435 12.32 16.48 -4.72
C ASP A 435 12.90 17.39 -5.81
N GLN A 436 13.91 16.90 -6.53
CA GLN A 436 14.48 17.62 -7.68
C GLN A 436 13.51 17.70 -8.86
N HIS A 437 12.76 16.62 -9.12
CA HIS A 437 11.78 16.56 -10.22
C HIS A 437 10.67 17.60 -10.06
N TYR A 438 10.08 17.70 -8.85
CA TYR A 438 8.98 18.60 -8.58
C TYR A 438 9.43 20.06 -8.32
N ARG A 439 10.73 20.33 -8.18
CA ARG A 439 11.28 21.67 -7.99
C ARG A 439 10.92 22.61 -9.13
N CYS A 440 10.94 22.15 -10.38
CA CYS A 440 10.58 22.98 -11.54
C CYS A 440 9.16 23.52 -11.47
N ALA A 441 8.22 22.77 -10.87
CA ALA A 441 6.86 23.22 -10.66
C ALA A 441 6.73 24.32 -9.59
N VAL A 442 7.62 24.31 -8.57
CA VAL A 442 7.65 25.35 -7.51
C VAL A 442 8.10 26.70 -8.07
N ASP A 443 9.06 26.73 -9.00
CA ASP A 443 9.55 27.96 -9.63
C ASP A 443 8.48 28.63 -10.52
N GLU A 444 7.57 27.88 -11.10
CA GLU A 444 6.41 28.42 -11.83
C GLU A 444 5.36 29.03 -10.88
N TYR A 445 5.06 28.37 -9.76
CA TYR A 445 4.13 28.88 -8.74
C TYR A 445 4.66 30.15 -8.04
N SER A 446 5.97 30.28 -7.87
CA SER A 446 6.57 31.46 -7.24
C SER A 446 6.58 32.68 -8.17
N LYS A 447 6.52 32.48 -9.49
CA LYS A 447 6.47 33.57 -10.50
C LYS A 447 5.06 34.12 -10.69
N ASP A 448 4.02 33.30 -10.46
CA ASP A 448 2.62 33.70 -10.59
C ASP A 448 1.99 34.25 -9.29
N GLY A 449 2.75 34.41 -8.22
CA GLY A 449 2.32 34.97 -6.92
C GLY A 449 1.74 36.38 -6.93
N THR A 450 1.57 36.98 -8.11
CA THR A 450 0.93 38.31 -8.30
C THR A 450 -0.56 38.23 -8.67
N THR A 451 -1.14 37.04 -8.84
CA THR A 451 -2.56 36.92 -9.28
C THR A 451 -3.53 36.36 -8.23
N ALA A 452 -3.08 35.98 -7.02
CA ALA A 452 -3.95 35.41 -5.98
C ALA A 452 -4.74 36.46 -5.15
N ALA A 453 -4.74 37.74 -5.52
CA ALA A 453 -5.41 38.83 -4.78
C ALA A 453 -6.76 39.28 -5.36
N LYS A 454 -7.40 38.49 -6.23
CA LYS A 454 -8.74 38.83 -6.77
C LYS A 454 -9.67 37.63 -6.87
N MET A 455 -10.04 37.05 -5.76
CA MET A 455 -11.31 36.33 -5.62
C MET A 455 -11.88 36.63 -4.25
N SER A 456 -12.70 37.69 -4.16
CA SER A 456 -13.60 37.98 -3.04
C SER A 456 -14.75 36.98 -3.01
N PRO A 457 -15.32 36.72 -1.83
CA PRO A 457 -16.35 35.71 -1.61
C PRO A 457 -17.72 36.18 -2.14
N ILE A 458 -18.43 35.27 -2.78
CA ILE A 458 -19.90 35.25 -2.82
C ILE A 458 -20.35 33.87 -2.36
#